data_d164b61e9f7a2da685d66cbde7560457
#
_entry.id   d164b61e9f7a2da685d66cbde7560457
#
_cell.length_a   1.000
_cell.length_b   1.000
_cell.length_c   1.000
_cell.angle_alpha   90.00
_cell.angle_beta   90.00
_cell.angle_gamma   90.00
#
_symmetry.space_group_name_H-M   'P 1'
#
loop_
_entity.id
_entity.type
_entity.pdbx_description
1 polymer ?
#
loop_
_entity_poly.entity_id
_entity_poly.type
_entity_poly.pdbx_seq_one_letter_code
_entity_poly.pdbx_strand_id
1 'polypeptide(L)'
;MNRIPANLRRGKAMVNPFDLKTALLAKHAQHVVLIHFPIALFITAVAFDLLAQWTKRSGLADAAYYNLLAAAISTFPVLATGILAWQFQLDGKKLKGILLLHLVLASVSSVMIWLVWWLHFRARRRAEALPNYRLAVEFLGVGIIALTGHLGGFLSSVNGPS
;
A
#
# COMPACT_ATOMS: atom_id res chain seq x y z
N MET A 1 -57.39 5.74 -1.71
CA MET A 1 -56.54 4.91 -0.84
C MET A 1 -55.42 4.33 -1.71
N ASN A 2 -54.31 5.09 -1.87
CA ASN A 2 -53.19 4.72 -2.74
C ASN A 2 -52.31 3.69 -2.03
N ARG A 3 -52.35 2.44 -2.49
CA ARG A 3 -51.43 1.40 -2.00
C ARG A 3 -50.06 1.62 -2.68
N ILE A 4 -49.06 1.96 -1.90
CA ILE A 4 -47.66 2.03 -2.35
C ILE A 4 -47.25 0.60 -2.80
N PRO A 5 -46.77 0.42 -4.05
CA PRO A 5 -46.40 -0.88 -4.55
C PRO A 5 -45.24 -1.49 -3.73
N ALA A 6 -45.33 -2.80 -3.46
CA ALA A 6 -44.41 -3.54 -2.59
C ALA A 6 -42.94 -3.55 -3.05
N ASN A 7 -42.63 -3.20 -4.29
CA ASN A 7 -41.32 -3.15 -4.89
C ASN A 7 -40.48 -1.93 -4.42
N LEU A 8 -41.08 -0.93 -3.82
CA LEU A 8 -40.37 0.25 -3.27
C LEU A 8 -39.86 0.03 -1.84
N ARG A 9 -40.12 -1.13 -1.24
CA ARG A 9 -39.65 -1.50 0.10
C ARG A 9 -38.35 -2.30 0.12
N ARG A 10 -37.61 -2.38 -0.99
CA ARG A 10 -36.20 -2.84 -0.89
C ARG A 10 -35.37 -1.70 -0.29
N GLY A 11 -35.53 -1.50 1.01
CA GLY A 11 -34.57 -0.74 1.79
C GLY A 11 -33.19 -1.30 1.48
N LYS A 12 -32.25 -0.44 1.09
CA LYS A 12 -30.82 -0.79 1.03
C LYS A 12 -30.54 -1.52 2.34
N ALA A 13 -30.21 -2.82 2.25
CA ALA A 13 -29.81 -3.58 3.42
C ALA A 13 -28.67 -2.77 4.06
N MET A 14 -28.91 -2.26 5.26
CA MET A 14 -27.91 -1.50 5.99
C MET A 14 -26.73 -2.45 6.18
N VAL A 15 -25.62 -2.16 5.52
CA VAL A 15 -24.39 -2.94 5.68
C VAL A 15 -24.00 -2.81 7.14
N ASN A 16 -24.07 -3.90 7.88
CA ASN A 16 -23.63 -3.93 9.27
C ASN A 16 -22.10 -3.80 9.28
N PRO A 17 -21.52 -2.70 9.80
CA PRO A 17 -20.08 -2.49 9.79
C PRO A 17 -19.32 -3.54 10.62
N PHE A 18 -20.02 -4.31 11.48
CA PHE A 18 -19.45 -5.39 12.27
C PHE A 18 -19.66 -6.78 11.64
N ASP A 19 -20.26 -6.87 10.46
CA ASP A 19 -20.33 -8.12 9.70
C ASP A 19 -18.96 -8.40 9.05
N LEU A 20 -18.12 -9.12 9.79
CA LEU A 20 -16.77 -9.51 9.37
C LEU A 20 -16.78 -10.26 8.03
N LYS A 21 -17.81 -11.07 7.78
CA LYS A 21 -17.92 -11.82 6.52
C LYS A 21 -18.11 -10.88 5.34
N THR A 22 -19.03 -9.94 5.46
CA THR A 22 -19.29 -8.93 4.41
C THR A 22 -18.06 -8.00 4.25
N ALA A 23 -17.41 -7.60 5.34
CA ALA A 23 -16.20 -6.77 5.29
C ALA A 23 -15.02 -7.50 4.63
N LEU A 24 -14.79 -8.78 4.96
CA LEU A 24 -13.73 -9.60 4.38
C LEU A 24 -14.00 -9.96 2.91
N LEU A 25 -15.27 -10.11 2.53
CA LEU A 25 -15.67 -10.39 1.15
C LEU A 25 -15.82 -9.12 0.30
N ALA A 26 -15.80 -7.94 0.90
CA ALA A 26 -15.76 -6.66 0.18
C ALA A 26 -14.40 -6.50 -0.49
N LYS A 27 -14.26 -7.03 -1.70
CA LYS A 27 -13.01 -7.12 -2.50
C LYS A 27 -12.26 -5.78 -2.60
N HIS A 28 -12.99 -4.66 -2.52
CA HIS A 28 -12.41 -3.32 -2.56
C HIS A 28 -11.77 -2.91 -1.22
N ALA A 29 -12.42 -3.20 -0.12
CA ALA A 29 -11.92 -2.82 1.20
C ALA A 29 -10.57 -3.49 1.52
N GLN A 30 -10.36 -4.74 1.08
CA GLN A 30 -9.13 -5.48 1.34
C GLN A 30 -7.90 -4.79 0.74
N HIS A 31 -7.96 -4.39 -0.54
CA HIS A 31 -6.83 -3.71 -1.17
C HIS A 31 -6.51 -2.38 -0.47
N VAL A 32 -7.55 -1.57 -0.22
CA VAL A 32 -7.39 -0.26 0.44
C VAL A 32 -6.80 -0.40 1.85
N VAL A 33 -7.19 -1.42 2.62
CA VAL A 33 -6.61 -1.67 3.94
C VAL A 33 -5.17 -2.15 3.82
N LEU A 34 -4.89 -3.10 2.93
CA LEU A 34 -3.57 -3.73 2.81
C LEU A 34 -2.48 -2.79 2.33
N ILE A 35 -2.80 -1.81 1.46
CA ILE A 35 -1.80 -0.83 0.97
C ILE A 35 -1.17 -0.01 2.09
N HIS A 36 -1.86 0.18 3.21
CA HIS A 36 -1.33 0.96 4.33
C HIS A 36 -0.13 0.27 5.01
N PHE A 37 -0.04 -1.06 4.97
CA PHE A 37 1.06 -1.78 5.60
C PHE A 37 2.41 -1.46 4.96
N PRO A 38 2.66 -1.69 3.65
CA PRO A 38 3.94 -1.36 3.05
C PRO A 38 4.26 0.14 3.12
N ILE A 39 3.25 1.00 3.01
CA ILE A 39 3.44 2.46 3.11
C ILE A 39 3.93 2.85 4.50
N ALA A 40 3.20 2.46 5.55
CA ALA A 40 3.53 2.82 6.92
C ALA A 40 4.87 2.22 7.35
N LEU A 41 5.09 0.94 7.06
CA LEU A 41 6.32 0.23 7.42
C LEU A 41 7.54 0.82 6.71
N PHE A 42 7.44 1.19 5.43
CA PHE A 42 8.54 1.79 4.70
C PHE A 42 8.89 3.18 5.23
N ILE A 43 7.89 4.05 5.45
CA ILE A 43 8.10 5.39 6.00
C ILE A 43 8.71 5.30 7.41
N THR A 44 8.20 4.41 8.25
CA THR A 44 8.72 4.17 9.60
C THR A 44 10.17 3.65 9.55
N ALA A 45 10.48 2.77 8.61
CA ALA A 45 11.83 2.27 8.43
C ALA A 45 12.82 3.38 8.06
N VAL A 46 12.46 4.24 7.11
CA VAL A 46 13.30 5.39 6.72
C VAL A 46 13.50 6.35 7.89
N ALA A 47 12.46 6.61 8.69
CA ALA A 47 12.56 7.41 9.89
C ALA A 47 13.53 6.76 10.92
N PHE A 48 13.45 5.46 11.12
CA PHE A 48 14.35 4.75 12.03
C PHE A 48 15.79 4.72 11.51
N ASP A 49 16.01 4.55 10.19
CA ASP A 49 17.36 4.62 9.64
C ASP A 49 17.98 6.00 9.79
N LEU A 50 17.22 7.06 9.53
CA LEU A 50 17.68 8.42 9.76
C LEU A 50 18.02 8.67 11.24
N LEU A 51 17.15 8.23 12.15
CA LEU A 51 17.39 8.35 13.60
C LEU A 51 18.60 7.50 14.05
N ALA A 52 18.76 6.29 13.49
CA ALA A 52 19.91 5.43 13.78
C ALA A 52 21.22 6.11 13.36
N GLN A 53 21.24 6.73 12.19
CA GLN A 53 22.39 7.46 11.70
C GLN A 53 22.73 8.66 12.59
N TRP A 54 21.73 9.38 13.05
CA TRP A 54 21.90 10.56 13.91
C TRP A 54 22.33 10.21 15.33
N THR A 55 21.63 9.23 15.93
CA THR A 55 21.86 8.86 17.34
C THR A 55 22.91 7.78 17.57
N LYS A 56 23.37 7.12 16.47
CA LYS A 56 24.30 5.98 16.49
C LYS A 56 23.77 4.77 17.28
N ARG A 57 22.46 4.64 17.46
CA ARG A 57 21.83 3.54 18.18
C ARG A 57 21.56 2.35 17.24
N SER A 58 22.22 1.22 17.50
CA SER A 58 22.06 -0.01 16.71
C SER A 58 20.63 -0.56 16.71
N GLY A 59 19.92 -0.46 17.84
CA GLY A 59 18.52 -0.90 17.92
C GLY A 59 17.58 -0.19 16.95
N LEU A 60 17.85 1.08 16.61
CA LEU A 60 17.08 1.79 15.57
C LEU A 60 17.42 1.28 14.16
N ALA A 61 18.68 0.93 13.92
CA ALA A 61 19.08 0.31 12.65
C ALA A 61 18.46 -1.09 12.47
N ASP A 62 18.34 -1.85 13.55
CA ASP A 62 17.64 -3.14 13.55
C ASP A 62 16.13 -2.94 13.28
N ALA A 63 15.51 -1.97 13.94
CA ALA A 63 14.12 -1.63 13.70
C ALA A 63 13.87 -1.20 12.25
N ALA A 64 14.75 -0.36 11.66
CA ALA A 64 14.69 0.00 10.25
C ALA A 64 14.73 -1.24 9.35
N TYR A 65 15.70 -2.13 9.57
CA TYR A 65 15.85 -3.34 8.78
C TYR A 65 14.61 -4.25 8.80
N TYR A 66 14.05 -4.52 9.99
CA TYR A 66 12.88 -5.39 10.11
C TYR A 66 11.61 -4.74 9.56
N ASN A 67 11.46 -3.43 9.68
CA ASN A 67 10.35 -2.72 9.03
C ASN A 67 10.47 -2.74 7.51
N LEU A 68 11.69 -2.60 6.94
CA LEU A 68 11.93 -2.76 5.50
C LEU A 68 11.58 -4.17 5.02
N LEU A 69 11.99 -5.20 5.77
CA LEU A 69 11.63 -6.60 5.44
C LEU A 69 10.13 -6.81 5.45
N ALA A 70 9.45 -6.35 6.50
CA ALA A 70 8.00 -6.46 6.62
C ALA A 70 7.27 -5.66 5.51
N ALA A 71 7.77 -4.45 5.17
CA ALA A 71 7.26 -3.68 4.04
C ALA A 71 7.41 -4.44 2.72
N ALA A 72 8.59 -5.03 2.45
CA ALA A 72 8.84 -5.79 1.24
C ALA A 72 7.91 -7.02 1.13
N ILE A 73 7.77 -7.81 2.19
CA ILE A 73 6.86 -8.96 2.20
C ILE A 73 5.42 -8.54 2.00
N SER A 74 4.98 -7.44 2.61
CA SER A 74 3.61 -6.95 2.50
C SER A 74 3.24 -6.44 1.10
N THR A 75 4.21 -6.21 0.20
CA THR A 75 3.91 -5.88 -1.20
C THR A 75 3.20 -7.02 -1.94
N PHE A 76 3.46 -8.29 -1.60
CA PHE A 76 2.83 -9.43 -2.28
C PHE A 76 1.30 -9.46 -2.14
N PRO A 77 0.71 -9.43 -0.93
CA PRO A 77 -0.74 -9.38 -0.80
C PRO A 77 -1.35 -8.10 -1.38
N VAL A 78 -0.62 -6.98 -1.35
CA VAL A 78 -1.08 -5.73 -1.98
C VAL A 78 -1.17 -5.88 -3.50
N LEU A 79 -0.14 -6.43 -4.16
CA LEU A 79 -0.16 -6.68 -5.60
C LEU A 79 -1.27 -7.67 -5.98
N ALA A 80 -1.42 -8.76 -5.23
CA ALA A 80 -2.48 -9.74 -5.47
C ALA A 80 -3.88 -9.11 -5.38
N THR A 81 -4.15 -8.36 -4.30
CA THR A 81 -5.45 -7.69 -4.12
C THR A 81 -5.67 -6.55 -5.11
N GLY A 82 -4.62 -5.87 -5.56
CA GLY A 82 -4.69 -4.85 -6.61
C GLY A 82 -5.11 -5.45 -7.96
N ILE A 83 -4.55 -6.58 -8.35
CA ILE A 83 -4.93 -7.32 -9.56
C ILE A 83 -6.39 -7.79 -9.46
N LEU A 84 -6.78 -8.34 -8.30
CA LEU A 84 -8.17 -8.75 -8.08
C LEU A 84 -9.14 -7.58 -8.13
N ALA A 85 -8.77 -6.42 -7.57
CA ALA A 85 -9.57 -5.21 -7.63
C ALA A 85 -9.74 -4.74 -9.09
N TRP A 86 -8.66 -4.72 -9.87
CA TRP A 86 -8.73 -4.39 -11.29
C TRP A 86 -9.64 -5.33 -12.06
N GLN A 87 -9.48 -6.64 -11.87
CA GLN A 87 -10.23 -7.67 -12.59
C GLN A 87 -11.73 -7.65 -12.27
N PHE A 88 -12.09 -7.53 -10.99
CA PHE A 88 -13.46 -7.75 -10.52
C PHE A 88 -14.24 -6.47 -10.21
N GLN A 89 -13.58 -5.34 -10.05
CA GLN A 89 -14.27 -4.08 -9.71
C GLN A 89 -14.23 -3.09 -10.88
N LEU A 90 -13.16 -3.13 -11.64
CA LEU A 90 -13.01 -2.30 -12.82
C LEU A 90 -13.32 -3.09 -14.10
N ASP A 91 -13.90 -4.31 -13.99
CA ASP A 91 -14.27 -5.19 -15.10
C ASP A 91 -13.13 -5.36 -16.13
N GLY A 92 -11.88 -5.41 -15.66
CA GLY A 92 -10.71 -5.47 -16.52
C GLY A 92 -10.59 -4.30 -17.51
N LYS A 93 -11.10 -3.11 -17.14
CA LYS A 93 -11.02 -1.91 -17.99
C LYS A 93 -9.61 -1.71 -18.52
N LYS A 94 -9.51 -1.20 -19.75
CA LYS A 94 -8.22 -0.88 -20.37
C LYS A 94 -7.41 0.05 -19.47
N LEU A 95 -6.16 -0.32 -19.23
CA LEU A 95 -5.20 0.46 -18.44
C LEU A 95 -4.85 1.75 -19.19
N LYS A 96 -5.52 2.84 -18.85
CA LYS A 96 -5.31 4.17 -19.44
C LYS A 96 -5.39 5.26 -18.36
N GLY A 97 -4.76 6.41 -18.63
CA GLY A 97 -4.83 7.58 -17.77
C GLY A 97 -4.34 7.29 -16.35
N ILE A 98 -5.08 7.72 -15.35
CA ILE A 98 -4.73 7.64 -13.93
C ILE A 98 -4.56 6.19 -13.46
N LEU A 99 -5.37 5.26 -13.98
CA LEU A 99 -5.26 3.84 -13.63
C LEU A 99 -3.92 3.25 -14.08
N LEU A 100 -3.48 3.54 -15.30
CA LEU A 100 -2.16 3.12 -15.78
C LEU A 100 -1.04 3.76 -14.99
N LEU A 101 -1.14 5.06 -14.71
CA LEU A 101 -0.15 5.79 -13.92
C LEU A 101 -0.03 5.20 -12.51
N HIS A 102 -1.16 4.92 -11.85
CA HIS A 102 -1.17 4.29 -10.54
C HIS A 102 -0.51 2.91 -10.57
N LEU A 103 -0.81 2.07 -11.56
CA LEU A 103 -0.20 0.75 -11.71
C LEU A 103 1.32 0.84 -11.88
N VAL A 104 1.80 1.74 -12.74
CA VAL A 104 3.23 1.97 -12.97
C VAL A 104 3.91 2.42 -11.67
N LEU A 105 3.34 3.42 -11.00
CA LEU A 105 3.90 3.93 -9.74
C LEU A 105 3.84 2.88 -8.62
N ALA A 106 2.80 2.06 -8.54
CA ALA A 106 2.70 0.97 -7.57
C ALA A 106 3.79 -0.10 -7.82
N SER A 107 4.05 -0.41 -9.09
CA SER A 107 5.14 -1.32 -9.47
C SER A 107 6.50 -0.74 -9.12
N VAL A 108 6.75 0.52 -9.44
CA VAL A 108 7.99 1.23 -9.10
C VAL A 108 8.17 1.31 -7.58
N SER A 109 7.11 1.63 -6.83
CA SER A 109 7.12 1.64 -5.35
C SER A 109 7.52 0.29 -4.78
N SER A 110 6.95 -0.80 -5.31
CA SER A 110 7.28 -2.15 -4.86
C SER A 110 8.73 -2.48 -5.12
N VAL A 111 9.25 -2.17 -6.31
CA VAL A 111 10.67 -2.37 -6.66
C VAL A 111 11.57 -1.53 -5.74
N MET A 112 11.21 -0.28 -5.44
CA MET A 112 11.98 0.59 -4.55
C MET A 112 12.03 0.03 -3.13
N ILE A 113 10.92 -0.47 -2.59
CA ILE A 113 10.88 -1.11 -1.26
C ILE A 113 11.85 -2.30 -1.22
N TRP A 114 11.79 -3.17 -2.23
CA TRP A 114 12.69 -4.32 -2.32
C TRP A 114 14.15 -3.92 -2.50
N LEU A 115 14.43 -2.89 -3.29
CA LEU A 115 15.79 -2.37 -3.50
C LEU A 115 16.38 -1.83 -2.19
N VAL A 116 15.62 -1.00 -1.46
CA VAL A 116 16.07 -0.44 -0.19
C VAL A 116 16.32 -1.55 0.83
N TRP A 117 15.35 -2.50 0.97
CA TRP A 117 15.56 -3.65 1.83
C TRP A 117 16.81 -4.44 1.44
N TRP A 118 17.03 -4.69 0.15
CA TRP A 118 18.19 -5.44 -0.34
C TRP A 118 19.52 -4.74 -0.03
N LEU A 119 19.58 -3.41 -0.12
CA LEU A 119 20.77 -2.63 0.26
C LEU A 119 21.12 -2.85 1.74
N HIS A 120 20.12 -2.78 2.62
CA HIS A 120 20.30 -3.02 4.05
C HIS A 120 20.68 -4.49 4.34
N PHE A 121 20.02 -5.43 3.67
CA PHE A 121 20.34 -6.87 3.79
C PHE A 121 21.77 -7.16 3.37
N ARG A 122 22.21 -6.62 2.23
CA ARG A 122 23.58 -6.83 1.72
C ARG A 122 24.62 -6.24 2.66
N ALA A 123 24.44 -5.01 3.12
CA ALA A 123 25.35 -4.36 4.05
C ALA A 123 25.47 -5.17 5.36
N ARG A 124 24.31 -5.61 5.91
CA ARG A 124 24.26 -6.42 7.13
C ARG A 124 24.96 -7.77 6.94
N ARG A 125 24.74 -8.46 5.81
CA ARG A 125 25.37 -9.75 5.52
C ARG A 125 26.88 -9.67 5.36
N ARG A 126 27.40 -8.55 4.88
CA ARG A 126 28.82 -8.33 4.64
C ARG A 126 29.53 -7.61 5.77
N ALA A 127 28.82 -7.24 6.82
CA ALA A 127 29.30 -6.35 7.88
C ALA A 127 29.93 -5.05 7.32
N GLU A 128 29.38 -4.56 6.21
CA GLU A 128 29.79 -3.33 5.53
C GLU A 128 28.92 -2.15 5.97
N ALA A 129 29.49 -0.95 5.88
CA ALA A 129 28.69 0.27 6.07
C ALA A 129 27.66 0.42 4.94
N LEU A 130 26.48 0.96 5.29
CA LEU A 130 25.49 1.32 4.29
C LEU A 130 26.02 2.42 3.35
N PRO A 131 25.72 2.35 2.05
CA PRO A 131 26.21 3.34 1.10
C PRO A 131 25.66 4.75 1.39
N ASN A 132 26.45 5.77 1.17
CA ASN A 132 26.09 7.16 1.48
C ASN A 132 24.87 7.64 0.68
N TYR A 133 24.64 7.09 -0.53
CA TYR A 133 23.49 7.46 -1.37
C TYR A 133 22.17 6.84 -0.90
N ARG A 134 22.18 5.94 0.10
CA ARG A 134 20.97 5.22 0.53
C ARG A 134 19.84 6.16 0.95
N LEU A 135 20.16 7.22 1.71
CA LEU A 135 19.13 8.17 2.16
C LEU A 135 18.43 8.86 0.97
N ALA A 136 19.19 9.21 -0.08
CA ALA A 136 18.58 9.78 -1.28
C ALA A 136 17.61 8.79 -1.94
N VAL A 137 17.97 7.51 -2.01
CA VAL A 137 17.11 6.45 -2.54
C VAL A 137 15.88 6.24 -1.66
N GLU A 138 16.05 6.24 -0.34
CA GLU A 138 14.96 6.10 0.64
C GLU A 138 13.97 7.26 0.55
N PHE A 139 14.43 8.51 0.53
CA PHE A 139 13.57 9.69 0.38
C PHE A 139 12.86 9.74 -0.98
N LEU A 140 13.55 9.36 -2.05
CA LEU A 140 12.92 9.19 -3.36
C LEU A 140 11.80 8.14 -3.28
N GLY A 141 12.06 7.00 -2.62
CA GLY A 141 11.08 5.95 -2.37
C GLY A 141 9.86 6.46 -1.61
N VAL A 142 10.06 7.22 -0.53
CA VAL A 142 8.96 7.86 0.23
C VAL A 142 8.12 8.76 -0.67
N GLY A 143 8.74 9.59 -1.51
CA GLY A 143 8.03 10.47 -2.44
C GLY A 143 7.18 9.69 -3.45
N ILE A 144 7.73 8.64 -4.06
CA ILE A 144 7.03 7.79 -5.03
C ILE A 144 5.88 7.05 -4.35
N ILE A 145 6.09 6.48 -3.16
CA ILE A 145 5.07 5.77 -2.38
C ILE A 145 3.93 6.72 -1.99
N ALA A 146 4.24 7.93 -1.53
CA ALA A 146 3.25 8.94 -1.18
C ALA A 146 2.39 9.33 -2.40
N LEU A 147 3.01 9.54 -3.56
CA LEU A 147 2.30 9.83 -4.80
C LEU A 147 1.42 8.66 -5.25
N THR A 148 1.93 7.43 -5.13
CA THR A 148 1.16 6.21 -5.44
C THR A 148 -0.07 6.09 -4.56
N GLY A 149 0.09 6.32 -3.25
CA GLY A 149 -1.01 6.31 -2.28
C GLY A 149 -2.05 7.39 -2.57
N HIS A 150 -1.61 8.61 -2.91
CA HIS A 150 -2.50 9.70 -3.31
C HIS A 150 -3.37 9.34 -4.53
N LEU A 151 -2.75 8.80 -5.57
CA LEU A 151 -3.49 8.38 -6.77
C LEU A 151 -4.45 7.21 -6.49
N GLY A 152 -4.05 6.26 -5.63
CA GLY A 152 -4.93 5.18 -5.19
C GLY A 152 -6.15 5.69 -4.42
N GLY A 153 -5.96 6.67 -3.55
CA GLY A 153 -7.05 7.37 -2.85
C GLY A 153 -8.01 8.07 -3.82
N PHE A 154 -7.47 8.78 -4.81
CA PHE A 154 -8.27 9.42 -5.85
C PHE A 154 -9.10 8.40 -6.64
N LEU A 155 -8.49 7.29 -7.09
CA LEU A 155 -9.19 6.23 -7.82
C LEU A 155 -10.30 5.58 -7.00
N SER A 156 -10.10 5.38 -5.70
CA SER A 156 -11.12 4.80 -4.82
C SER A 156 -12.31 5.75 -4.60
N SER A 157 -12.09 7.06 -4.55
CA SER A 157 -13.13 8.07 -4.36
C SER A 157 -13.97 8.30 -5.62
N VAL A 158 -13.35 8.27 -6.79
CA VAL A 158 -14.03 8.50 -8.09
C VAL A 158 -14.89 7.30 -8.51
N ASN A 159 -14.51 6.08 -8.12
CA ASN A 159 -15.25 4.86 -8.45
C ASN A 159 -16.14 4.35 -7.30
N GLY A 160 -16.29 5.12 -6.24
CA GLY A 160 -17.23 4.84 -5.17
C GLY A 160 -18.68 4.95 -5.68
N PRO A 161 -19.63 4.18 -5.12
CA PRO A 161 -21.04 4.32 -5.50
C PRO A 161 -21.51 5.73 -5.13
N SER A 162 -21.93 6.46 -6.16
CA SER A 162 -22.67 7.73 -6.04
C SER A 162 -24.07 7.48 -5.46
#